data_2f5400cb738f1c18f16475f24050a0fc
#
_entry.id   2f5400cb738f1c18f16475f24050a0fc
#
_cell.length_a   1.000
_cell.length_b   1.000
_cell.length_c   1.000
_cell.angle_alpha   90.00
_cell.angle_beta   90.00
_cell.angle_gamma   90.00
#
_symmetry.space_group_name_H-M   'P 1'
#
loop_
_entity.id
_entity.type
_entity.pdbx_description
1 polymer ?
#
loop_
_entity_poly.entity_id
_entity_poly.type
_entity_poly.pdbx_seq_one_letter_code
_entity_poly.pdbx_strand_id
1 'polypeptide(L)'
;NLLRNALDATQGVDEPEIDILLAAGETATLTVRDNGHGIEDLETLFEPFYTTKKPGEGVGLGLAISSGIVNDLGGRLTARNAAAGGAVFEMQLPIYEEEE
;
A
#
# COMPACT_ATOMS: atom_id res chain seq x y z
N ASN A 1 -2.83 -7.31 0.90
CA ASN A 1 -1.46 -6.88 1.27
C ASN A 1 -1.38 -5.47 1.82
N LEU A 2 -2.11 -4.51 1.26
CA LEU A 2 -2.06 -3.13 1.74
C LEU A 2 -2.59 -3.02 3.17
N LEU A 3 -3.71 -3.66 3.45
CA LEU A 3 -4.28 -3.65 4.79
C LEU A 3 -3.40 -4.38 5.79
N ARG A 4 -2.83 -5.52 5.40
CA ARG A 4 -1.92 -6.26 6.25
C ARG A 4 -0.67 -5.43 6.59
N ASN A 5 -0.13 -4.73 5.61
CA ASN A 5 1.02 -3.85 5.85
C ASN A 5 0.67 -2.74 6.83
N ALA A 6 -0.52 -2.15 6.73
CA ALA A 6 -0.98 -1.14 7.66
C ALA A 6 -1.15 -1.70 9.08
N LEU A 7 -1.70 -2.91 9.21
CA LEU A 7 -1.84 -3.59 10.49
C LEU A 7 -0.47 -3.88 11.12
N ASP A 8 0.48 -4.35 10.32
CA ASP A 8 1.83 -4.63 10.80
C ASP A 8 2.55 -3.34 11.24
N ALA A 9 2.39 -2.27 10.46
CA ALA A 9 3.06 -0.99 10.74
C ALA A 9 2.53 -0.32 12.00
N THR A 10 1.31 -0.61 12.41
CA THR A 10 0.70 -0.01 13.60
C THR A 10 0.84 -0.85 14.86
N GLN A 11 1.54 -1.98 14.79
CA GLN A 11 1.83 -2.77 15.99
C GLN A 11 2.71 -1.96 16.93
N GLY A 12 2.30 -1.89 18.21
CA GLY A 12 3.01 -1.12 19.22
C GLY A 12 2.64 0.35 19.28
N VAL A 13 1.78 0.83 18.38
CA VAL A 13 1.27 2.20 18.43
C VAL A 13 0.15 2.26 19.47
N ASP A 14 0.18 3.26 20.36
CA ASP A 14 -0.79 3.37 21.46
C ASP A 14 -2.22 3.53 20.97
N GLU A 15 -2.43 4.34 19.93
CA GLU A 15 -3.75 4.56 19.33
C GLU A 15 -3.65 4.31 17.83
N PRO A 16 -3.61 3.04 17.41
CA PRO A 16 -3.44 2.74 15.99
C PRO A 16 -4.66 3.18 15.19
N GLU A 17 -4.40 3.85 14.07
CA GLU A 17 -5.42 4.28 13.13
C GLU A 17 -5.08 3.81 11.73
N ILE A 18 -6.08 3.28 11.06
CA ILE A 18 -5.99 2.90 9.65
C ILE A 18 -7.21 3.47 8.95
N ASP A 19 -6.97 4.34 7.98
CA ASP A 19 -8.00 4.93 7.16
C ASP A 19 -8.00 4.31 5.77
N ILE A 20 -9.16 3.93 5.29
CA ILE A 20 -9.34 3.39 3.95
C ILE A 20 -10.30 4.31 3.22
N LEU A 21 -9.84 4.88 2.12
CA LEU A 21 -10.62 5.81 1.32
C LEU A 21 -10.75 5.26 -0.09
N LEU A 22 -11.97 5.31 -0.62
CA LEU A 22 -12.24 4.92 -1.99
C LEU A 22 -12.86 6.09 -2.73
N ALA A 23 -12.26 6.48 -3.82
CA ALA A 23 -12.77 7.53 -4.68
C ALA A 23 -12.91 7.01 -6.11
N ALA A 24 -13.93 7.46 -6.81
CA ALA A 24 -14.17 7.09 -8.20
C ALA A 24 -14.41 8.36 -9.02
N GLY A 25 -13.80 8.41 -10.19
CA GLY A 25 -13.94 9.47 -11.17
C GLY A 25 -13.55 8.89 -12.52
N GLU A 26 -12.56 9.45 -13.18
CA GLU A 26 -12.00 8.84 -14.39
C GLU A 26 -11.25 7.55 -14.06
N THR A 27 -10.70 7.47 -12.85
CA THR A 27 -10.08 6.26 -12.32
C THR A 27 -10.68 5.95 -10.96
N ALA A 28 -10.53 4.70 -10.52
CA ALA A 28 -10.85 4.31 -9.15
C ALA A 28 -9.56 4.40 -8.33
N THR A 29 -9.62 5.08 -7.20
CA THR A 29 -8.46 5.27 -6.33
C THR A 29 -8.78 4.72 -4.96
N LEU A 30 -7.98 3.77 -4.49
CA LEU A 30 -8.04 3.23 -3.15
C LEU A 30 -6.82 3.73 -2.37
N THR A 31 -7.06 4.38 -1.25
CA THR A 31 -5.98 4.89 -0.39
C THR A 31 -6.05 4.19 0.95
N VAL A 32 -4.92 3.64 1.40
CA VAL A 32 -4.78 3.04 2.74
C VAL A 32 -3.72 3.85 3.48
N ARG A 33 -4.13 4.50 4.54
CA ARG A 33 -3.27 5.33 5.37
C ARG A 33 -3.21 4.76 6.78
N ASP A 34 -2.00 4.72 7.34
CA ASP A 34 -1.81 4.32 8.73
C ASP A 34 -1.03 5.38 9.51
N ASN A 35 -1.03 5.26 10.82
CA ASN A 35 -0.24 6.12 11.72
C ASN A 35 0.90 5.35 12.37
N GLY A 36 1.45 4.36 11.66
CA GLY A 36 2.54 3.52 12.14
C GLY A 36 3.92 4.17 11.96
N HIS A 37 4.92 3.33 11.82
CA HIS A 37 6.32 3.77 11.77
C HIS A 37 6.74 4.41 10.44
N GLY A 38 5.92 4.34 9.41
CA GLY A 38 6.28 4.86 8.10
C GLY A 38 7.16 3.91 7.29
N ILE A 39 7.70 4.42 6.20
CA ILE A 39 8.49 3.65 5.24
C ILE A 39 9.92 4.17 5.27
N GLU A 40 10.89 3.28 5.50
CA GLU A 40 12.30 3.64 5.56
C GLU A 40 12.92 3.87 4.19
N ASP A 41 12.58 3.01 3.23
CA ASP A 41 13.17 3.06 1.89
C ASP A 41 12.09 2.98 0.81
N LEU A 42 11.69 4.15 0.32
CA LEU A 42 10.68 4.26 -0.71
C LEU A 42 11.17 3.75 -2.07
N GLU A 43 12.48 3.78 -2.32
CA GLU A 43 13.03 3.37 -3.62
C GLU A 43 12.94 1.87 -3.86
N THR A 44 13.14 1.07 -2.80
CA THR A 44 13.19 -0.39 -2.93
C THR A 44 11.92 -1.07 -2.43
N LEU A 45 10.93 -0.31 -1.96
CA LEU A 45 9.74 -0.82 -1.30
C LEU A 45 8.99 -1.89 -2.10
N PHE A 46 8.92 -1.73 -3.42
CA PHE A 46 8.21 -2.65 -4.30
C PHE A 46 9.10 -3.72 -4.94
N GLU A 47 10.37 -3.76 -4.57
CA GLU A 47 11.28 -4.78 -5.08
C GLU A 47 11.03 -6.12 -4.37
N PRO A 48 11.17 -7.25 -5.10
CA PRO A 48 11.04 -8.57 -4.47
C PRO A 48 12.06 -8.75 -3.33
N PHE A 49 11.62 -9.45 -2.29
CA PHE A 49 12.43 -9.79 -1.11
C PHE A 49 12.81 -8.60 -0.22
N TYR A 50 12.35 -7.37 -0.52
CA TYR A 50 12.52 -6.27 0.40
C TYR A 50 11.53 -6.43 1.57
N THR A 51 12.04 -6.42 2.79
CA THR A 51 11.20 -6.44 3.98
C THR A 51 11.99 -5.90 5.18
N THR A 52 11.28 -5.16 6.05
CA THR A 52 11.79 -4.76 7.36
C THR A 52 11.36 -5.72 8.46
N LYS A 53 10.61 -6.76 8.12
CA LYS A 53 10.15 -7.76 9.08
C LYS A 53 11.33 -8.65 9.49
N LYS A 54 11.21 -9.22 10.69
CA LYS A 54 12.21 -10.16 11.19
C LYS A 54 12.24 -11.43 10.33
N PRO A 55 13.38 -12.14 10.32
CA PRO A 55 13.45 -13.43 9.61
C PRO A 55 12.31 -14.36 10.04
N GLY A 56 11.62 -14.94 9.06
CA GLY A 56 10.48 -15.82 9.29
C GLY A 56 9.13 -15.15 9.34
N GLU A 57 9.07 -13.81 9.40
CA GLU A 57 7.80 -13.06 9.44
C GLU A 57 7.30 -12.67 8.05
N GLY A 58 8.11 -12.86 7.03
CA GLY A 58 7.74 -12.57 5.65
C GLY A 58 8.95 -12.64 4.75
N VAL A 59 8.70 -12.78 3.45
CA VAL A 59 9.76 -12.94 2.45
C VAL A 59 9.91 -11.72 1.55
N GLY A 60 9.16 -10.64 1.79
CA GLY A 60 9.28 -9.41 1.03
C GLY A 60 8.70 -9.47 -0.39
N LEU A 61 7.75 -10.37 -0.63
CA LEU A 61 7.13 -10.52 -1.95
C LEU A 61 5.78 -9.82 -2.07
N GLY A 62 5.12 -9.49 -0.95
CA GLY A 62 3.74 -9.02 -0.96
C GLY A 62 3.53 -7.76 -1.80
N LEU A 63 4.34 -6.73 -1.59
CA LEU A 63 4.20 -5.48 -2.32
C LEU A 63 4.64 -5.60 -3.77
N ALA A 64 5.66 -6.41 -4.07
CA ALA A 64 6.10 -6.66 -5.44
C ALA A 64 4.99 -7.37 -6.23
N ILE A 65 4.34 -8.36 -5.63
CA ILE A 65 3.22 -9.07 -6.26
C ILE A 65 2.04 -8.13 -6.46
N SER A 66 1.68 -7.34 -5.45
CA SER A 66 0.58 -6.39 -5.54
C SER A 66 0.83 -5.34 -6.62
N SER A 67 2.05 -4.79 -6.70
CA SER A 67 2.42 -3.83 -7.72
C SER A 67 2.34 -4.44 -9.12
N GLY A 68 2.79 -5.68 -9.28
CA GLY A 68 2.70 -6.40 -10.55
C GLY A 68 1.26 -6.60 -11.00
N ILE A 69 0.38 -7.02 -10.09
CA ILE A 69 -1.03 -7.22 -10.40
C ILE A 69 -1.69 -5.90 -10.83
N VAL A 70 -1.45 -4.83 -10.08
CA VAL A 70 -2.02 -3.52 -10.39
C VAL A 70 -1.52 -3.02 -11.75
N ASN A 71 -0.22 -3.18 -12.04
CA ASN A 71 0.34 -2.81 -13.33
C ASN A 71 -0.28 -3.61 -14.47
N ASP A 72 -0.49 -4.91 -14.28
CA ASP A 72 -1.11 -5.78 -15.30
C ASP A 72 -2.55 -5.35 -15.59
N LEU A 73 -3.23 -4.76 -14.61
CA LEU A 73 -4.59 -4.24 -14.77
C LEU A 73 -4.62 -2.83 -15.37
N GLY A 74 -3.48 -2.28 -15.71
CA GLY A 74 -3.37 -0.94 -16.27
C GLY A 74 -3.37 0.17 -15.23
N GLY A 75 -3.15 -0.17 -13.98
CA GLY A 75 -3.16 0.78 -12.88
C GLY A 75 -1.79 1.12 -12.36
N ARG A 76 -1.76 1.73 -11.18
CA ARG A 76 -0.53 2.15 -10.50
C ARG A 76 -0.68 1.98 -9.00
N LEU A 77 0.36 1.47 -8.36
CA LEU A 77 0.46 1.40 -6.91
C LEU A 77 1.62 2.28 -6.47
N THR A 78 1.35 3.25 -5.61
CA THR A 78 2.35 4.19 -5.10
C THR A 78 2.32 4.22 -3.58
N ALA A 79 3.39 4.74 -2.99
CA ALA A 79 3.50 4.86 -1.54
C ALA A 79 4.24 6.14 -1.19
N ARG A 80 3.90 6.70 -0.04
CA ARG A 80 4.59 7.85 0.53
C ARG A 80 4.47 7.85 2.03
N ASN A 81 5.34 8.58 2.69
CA ASN A 81 5.20 8.83 4.12
C ASN A 81 4.25 10.00 4.33
N ALA A 82 3.36 9.88 5.33
CA ALA A 82 2.46 10.95 5.70
C ALA A 82 3.22 12.02 6.51
N ALA A 83 2.86 13.30 6.33
CA ALA A 83 3.50 14.40 7.04
C ALA A 83 3.33 14.29 8.56
N ALA A 84 2.21 13.75 9.01
CA ALA A 84 1.92 13.57 10.44
C ALA A 84 2.46 12.25 11.00
N GLY A 85 3.16 11.46 10.20
CA GLY A 85 3.67 10.14 10.56
C GLY A 85 2.85 9.03 9.93
N GLY A 86 3.49 7.86 9.75
CA GLY A 86 2.87 6.73 9.11
C GLY A 86 3.04 6.71 7.60
N ALA A 87 2.35 5.80 6.95
CA ALA A 87 2.46 5.57 5.51
C ALA A 87 1.12 5.74 4.81
N VAL A 88 1.19 6.10 3.54
CA VAL A 88 0.03 6.17 2.65
C VAL A 88 0.34 5.33 1.41
N PHE A 89 -0.48 4.32 1.17
CA PHE A 89 -0.44 3.53 -0.06
C PHE A 89 -1.65 3.90 -0.90
N GLU A 90 -1.42 4.13 -2.17
CA GLU A 90 -2.48 4.52 -3.11
C GLU A 90 -2.46 3.61 -4.32
N MET A 91 -3.61 3.00 -4.61
CA MET A 91 -3.80 2.15 -5.77
C MET A 91 -4.78 2.84 -6.71
N GLN A 92 -4.36 3.08 -7.94
CA GLN A 92 -5.20 3.64 -8.99
C GLN A 92 -5.48 2.57 -10.04
N LEU A 93 -6.73 2.41 -10.39
CA LEU A 93 -7.16 1.47 -11.41
C LEU A 93 -8.03 2.19 -12.44
N PRO A 94 -7.90 1.85 -13.73
CA PRO A 94 -8.82 2.39 -14.73
C PRO A 94 -10.22 1.85 -14.51
N ILE A 95 -11.21 2.66 -14.81
CA ILE A 95 -12.61 2.26 -14.77
C ILE A 95 -13.03 1.92 -16.19
N TYR A 96 -13.55 0.71 -16.37
CA TYR A 96 -14.09 0.27 -17.66
C TYR A 96 -15.61 0.34 -17.58
N GLU A 97 -16.19 1.05 -18.55
CA GLU A 97 -17.64 1.05 -18.70
C GLU A 97 -18.02 0.00 -19.72
N GLU A 98 -19.03 -0.80 -19.41
CA GLU A 98 -19.57 -1.71 -20.38
C GLU A 98 -20.39 -0.93 -21.41
N GLU A 99 -20.05 -1.12 -22.68
CA GLU A 99 -20.84 -0.60 -23.75
C GLU A 99 -21.90 -1.63 -24.10
N GLU A 100 -23.14 -1.21 -24.08
CA GLU A 100 -24.27 -2.05 -24.51
C GLU A 100 -24.48 -1.96 -26.02
#